data_0dc336e8d08a75463e2848410be70833
#
_entry.id   0dc336e8d08a75463e2848410be70833
#
_cell.length_a   1.000
_cell.length_b   1.000
_cell.length_c   1.000
_cell.angle_alpha   90.00
_cell.angle_beta   90.00
_cell.angle_gamma   90.00
#
_symmetry.space_group_name_H-M   'P 1'
#
loop_
_entity.id
_entity.type
_entity.pdbx_description
1 polymer ?
#
loop_
_entity_poly.entity_id
_entity_poly.type
_entity_poly.pdbx_seq_one_letter_code
_entity_poly.pdbx_strand_id
1 'polypeptide(L)'
;MCIIPVFSEILNFLITVALGIPVISDIEEARSLRKMKRAGVVSQSTQMIENVQEIINVLMGKVYDLRFVNTICFPTRRNHEQIKELAQICDLMIVIGSFTSANSKRLTQLSLARNKNSYQVMDENDIDKAWFDNIESVGISAGASTPDNIINNVIDKVKTISNINIKEEIYE
;
A
#
# COMPACT_ATOMS: atom_id res chain seq x y z
N MET A 1 29.48 7.44 -4.16
CA MET A 1 28.16 7.63 -3.51
C MET A 1 27.42 6.31 -3.68
N CYS A 2 27.08 5.64 -2.59
CA CYS A 2 26.27 4.40 -2.66
C CYS A 2 24.80 4.79 -2.73
N ILE A 3 24.05 4.20 -3.63
CA ILE A 3 22.59 4.37 -3.72
C ILE A 3 21.97 3.15 -3.03
N ILE A 4 21.06 3.37 -2.08
CA ILE A 4 20.37 2.32 -1.36
C ILE A 4 18.89 2.41 -1.73
N PRO A 5 18.38 1.57 -2.63
CA PRO A 5 16.95 1.50 -2.89
C PRO A 5 16.24 0.70 -1.79
N VAL A 6 15.07 1.18 -1.38
CA VAL A 6 14.15 0.49 -0.48
C VAL A 6 13.00 -0.07 -1.31
N PHE A 7 12.97 -1.38 -1.53
CA PHE A 7 12.00 -2.05 -2.40
C PHE A 7 11.35 -3.25 -1.69
N SER A 8 10.21 -3.70 -2.21
CA SER A 8 9.65 -5.01 -1.89
C SER A 8 10.24 -6.12 -2.77
N GLU A 9 10.18 -7.35 -2.32
CA GLU A 9 11.00 -8.51 -2.73
C GLU A 9 11.22 -8.78 -4.24
N ILE A 10 10.27 -8.53 -5.12
CA ILE A 10 10.37 -9.06 -6.50
C ILE A 10 11.27 -8.19 -7.42
N LEU A 11 11.27 -6.87 -7.25
CA LEU A 11 12.09 -5.97 -8.09
C LEU A 11 13.55 -5.90 -7.59
N ASN A 12 13.78 -6.30 -6.36
CA ASN A 12 15.08 -6.30 -5.67
C ASN A 12 16.14 -7.12 -6.39
N PHE A 13 15.76 -8.31 -6.86
CA PHE A 13 16.71 -9.27 -7.41
C PHE A 13 17.40 -8.78 -8.68
N LEU A 14 16.67 -8.15 -9.59
CA LEU A 14 17.20 -7.68 -10.87
C LEU A 14 18.15 -6.48 -10.74
N ILE A 15 17.87 -5.52 -9.87
CA ILE A 15 18.69 -4.31 -9.67
C ILE A 15 19.95 -4.65 -8.87
N THR A 16 19.84 -5.50 -7.86
CA THR A 16 20.97 -5.90 -6.99
C THR A 16 22.01 -6.69 -7.76
N VAL A 17 21.58 -7.65 -8.60
CA VAL A 17 22.48 -8.48 -9.41
C VAL A 17 23.18 -7.65 -10.50
N ALA A 18 22.49 -6.69 -11.11
CA ALA A 18 23.05 -5.90 -12.21
C ALA A 18 24.06 -4.82 -11.76
N LEU A 19 23.87 -4.23 -10.58
CA LEU A 19 24.62 -3.03 -10.16
C LEU A 19 25.38 -3.20 -8.83
N GLY A 20 25.23 -4.31 -8.11
CA GLY A 20 25.84 -4.53 -6.79
C GLY A 20 25.38 -3.50 -5.73
N ILE A 21 24.18 -2.92 -5.90
CA ILE A 21 23.63 -1.91 -5.01
C ILE A 21 22.86 -2.66 -3.90
N PRO A 22 23.11 -2.37 -2.59
CA PRO A 22 22.37 -2.98 -1.53
C PRO A 22 20.91 -2.52 -1.57
N VAL A 23 19.99 -3.46 -1.57
CA VAL A 23 18.55 -3.21 -1.48
C VAL A 23 18.10 -3.59 -0.09
N ILE A 24 17.21 -2.83 0.50
CA ILE A 24 16.71 -3.01 1.87
C ILE A 24 15.20 -3.09 1.82
N SER A 25 14.63 -4.11 2.43
CA SER A 25 13.19 -4.30 2.56
C SER A 25 12.67 -3.96 3.96
N ASP A 26 13.51 -4.10 4.98
CA ASP A 26 13.13 -3.94 6.38
C ASP A 26 14.23 -3.34 7.27
N ILE A 27 13.90 -3.16 8.55
CA ILE A 27 14.79 -2.58 9.56
C ILE A 27 15.98 -3.49 9.86
N GLU A 28 15.82 -4.80 9.85
CA GLU A 28 16.87 -5.75 10.21
C GLU A 28 17.96 -5.74 9.13
N GLU A 29 17.57 -5.69 7.88
CA GLU A 29 18.53 -5.51 6.78
C GLU A 29 19.24 -4.15 6.88
N ALA A 30 18.55 -3.07 7.25
CA ALA A 30 19.17 -1.79 7.51
C ALA A 30 20.19 -1.86 8.66
N ARG A 31 19.86 -2.60 9.73
CA ARG A 31 20.76 -2.83 10.86
C ARG A 31 21.98 -3.67 10.50
N SER A 32 21.89 -4.55 9.54
CA SER A 32 23.01 -5.40 9.08
C SER A 32 24.05 -4.63 8.26
N LEU A 33 23.69 -3.48 7.68
CA LEU A 33 24.60 -2.70 6.85
C LEU A 33 25.80 -2.17 7.64
N ARG A 34 26.97 -2.19 7.00
CA ARG A 34 28.17 -1.55 7.52
C ARG A 34 28.07 -0.02 7.54
N LYS A 35 28.84 0.64 8.39
CA LYS A 35 28.96 2.09 8.39
C LYS A 35 29.54 2.61 7.07
N MET A 36 29.00 3.70 6.56
CA MET A 36 29.37 4.30 5.27
C MET A 36 29.58 5.81 5.40
N LYS A 37 30.49 6.34 4.59
CA LYS A 37 30.73 7.79 4.56
C LYS A 37 29.59 8.54 3.86
N ARG A 38 29.07 7.99 2.76
CA ARG A 38 28.02 8.62 1.95
C ARG A 38 27.09 7.58 1.36
N ALA A 39 25.79 7.86 1.44
CA ALA A 39 24.76 7.05 0.76
C ALA A 39 23.62 7.94 0.28
N GLY A 40 23.07 7.59 -0.91
CA GLY A 40 21.78 8.07 -1.38
C GLY A 40 20.76 6.97 -1.18
N VAL A 41 19.55 7.32 -0.73
CA VAL A 41 18.45 6.39 -0.52
C VAL A 41 17.28 6.82 -1.39
N VAL A 42 16.69 5.87 -2.10
CA VAL A 42 15.45 6.02 -2.87
C VAL A 42 14.49 4.92 -2.46
N SER A 43 13.19 5.19 -2.49
CA SER A 43 12.17 4.21 -2.15
C SER A 43 11.42 3.71 -3.38
N GLN A 44 10.85 2.51 -3.30
CA GLN A 44 9.89 2.05 -4.29
C GLN A 44 8.65 2.96 -4.29
N SER A 45 8.09 3.23 -5.47
CA SER A 45 6.95 4.14 -5.63
C SER A 45 5.70 3.73 -4.85
N THR A 46 5.55 2.44 -4.54
CA THR A 46 4.43 1.85 -3.79
C THR A 46 4.76 1.54 -2.31
N GLN A 47 5.93 1.98 -1.81
CA GLN A 47 6.35 1.69 -0.44
C GLN A 47 5.56 2.53 0.58
N MET A 48 5.44 2.04 1.80
CA MET A 48 4.88 2.79 2.92
C MET A 48 5.89 3.80 3.44
N ILE A 49 5.44 5.02 3.68
CA ILE A 49 6.32 6.07 4.20
C ILE A 49 6.81 5.74 5.62
N GLU A 50 5.98 5.11 6.43
CA GLU A 50 6.32 4.70 7.79
C GLU A 50 7.50 3.71 7.80
N ASN A 51 7.47 2.68 6.94
CA ASN A 51 8.58 1.73 6.81
C ASN A 51 9.87 2.41 6.33
N VAL A 52 9.74 3.34 5.37
CA VAL A 52 10.90 4.11 4.88
C VAL A 52 11.48 4.99 5.99
N GLN A 53 10.64 5.63 6.81
CA GLN A 53 11.09 6.46 7.94
C GLN A 53 11.86 5.64 8.98
N GLU A 54 11.38 4.44 9.33
CA GLU A 54 12.07 3.56 10.27
C GLU A 54 13.44 3.12 9.75
N ILE A 55 13.52 2.75 8.46
CA ILE A 55 14.78 2.40 7.80
C ILE A 55 15.75 3.61 7.79
N ILE A 56 15.27 4.80 7.43
CA ILE A 56 16.08 6.03 7.40
C ILE A 56 16.61 6.34 8.79
N ASN A 57 15.82 6.20 9.85
CA ASN A 57 16.26 6.40 11.23
C ASN A 57 17.44 5.49 11.60
N VAL A 58 17.41 4.22 11.18
CA VAL A 58 18.54 3.30 11.37
C VAL A 58 19.76 3.74 10.57
N LEU A 59 19.56 4.14 9.30
CA LEU A 59 20.64 4.55 8.41
C LEU A 59 21.34 5.85 8.87
N MET A 60 20.61 6.78 9.50
CA MET A 60 21.19 7.99 10.09
C MET A 60 22.29 7.68 11.13
N GLY A 61 22.19 6.58 11.86
CA GLY A 61 23.23 6.11 12.78
C GLY A 61 24.43 5.42 12.10
N LYS A 62 24.32 5.11 10.80
CA LYS A 62 25.32 4.34 10.04
C LYS A 62 25.98 5.11 8.90
N VAL A 63 25.33 6.16 8.40
CA VAL A 63 25.79 6.93 7.23
C VAL A 63 26.04 8.37 7.64
N TYR A 64 27.27 8.87 7.39
CA TYR A 64 27.66 10.22 7.79
C TYR A 64 26.98 11.31 6.92
N ASP A 65 27.00 11.15 5.59
CA ASP A 65 26.31 12.04 4.62
C ASP A 65 25.21 11.22 3.95
N LEU A 66 24.00 11.26 4.54
CA LEU A 66 22.81 10.54 4.07
C LEU A 66 21.92 11.49 3.27
N ARG A 67 21.60 11.09 2.03
CA ARG A 67 20.65 11.80 1.19
C ARG A 67 19.48 10.90 0.87
N PHE A 68 18.29 11.28 1.29
CA PHE A 68 17.05 10.58 0.98
C PHE A 68 16.26 11.36 -0.06
N VAL A 69 15.81 10.66 -1.10
CA VAL A 69 14.84 11.16 -2.07
C VAL A 69 13.57 10.32 -1.96
N ASN A 70 12.49 10.95 -1.53
CA ASN A 70 11.19 10.29 -1.44
C ASN A 70 10.62 10.09 -2.86
N THR A 71 10.72 8.86 -3.35
CA THR A 71 10.23 8.44 -4.66
C THR A 71 8.89 7.69 -4.59
N ILE A 72 8.23 7.67 -3.42
CA ILE A 72 6.85 7.18 -3.30
C ILE A 72 5.94 8.10 -4.12
N CYS A 73 5.18 7.52 -5.06
CA CYS A 73 4.34 8.33 -5.94
C CYS A 73 3.19 8.97 -5.16
N PHE A 74 2.78 10.16 -5.61
CA PHE A 74 1.71 10.92 -4.96
C PHE A 74 0.38 10.15 -4.90
N PRO A 75 -0.09 9.48 -5.96
CA PRO A 75 -1.31 8.66 -5.89
C PRO A 75 -1.24 7.56 -4.81
N THR A 76 -0.11 6.87 -4.69
CA THR A 76 0.05 5.83 -3.65
C THR A 76 -0.09 6.42 -2.25
N ARG A 77 0.58 7.55 -1.96
CA ARG A 77 0.49 8.20 -0.64
C ARG A 77 -0.93 8.63 -0.35
N ARG A 78 -1.59 9.28 -1.32
CA ARG A 78 -2.98 9.71 -1.20
C ARG A 78 -3.90 8.52 -0.91
N ASN A 79 -3.81 7.44 -1.67
CA ASN A 79 -4.62 6.24 -1.45
C ASN A 79 -4.38 5.63 -0.06
N HIS A 80 -3.13 5.64 0.42
CA HIS A 80 -2.82 5.14 1.78
C HIS A 80 -3.47 6.00 2.88
N GLU A 81 -3.51 7.32 2.72
CA GLU A 81 -4.15 8.23 3.67
C GLU A 81 -5.67 8.06 3.63
N GLN A 82 -6.25 8.09 2.45
CA GLN A 82 -7.70 7.95 2.24
C GLN A 82 -8.25 6.62 2.79
N ILE A 83 -7.59 5.50 2.53
CA ILE A 83 -8.08 4.22 3.06
C ILE A 83 -8.01 4.16 4.58
N LYS A 84 -7.06 4.86 5.20
CA LYS A 84 -6.96 4.97 6.66
C LYS A 84 -8.14 5.75 7.25
N GLU A 85 -8.58 6.79 6.57
CA GLU A 85 -9.73 7.61 6.96
C GLU A 85 -11.04 6.86 6.73
N LEU A 86 -11.25 6.30 5.53
CA LEU A 86 -12.45 5.53 5.20
C LEU A 86 -12.65 4.35 6.17
N ALA A 87 -11.59 3.62 6.47
CA ALA A 87 -11.66 2.48 7.38
C ALA A 87 -12.07 2.83 8.82
N GLN A 88 -11.94 4.10 9.23
CA GLN A 88 -12.38 4.57 10.55
C GLN A 88 -13.86 4.97 10.58
N ILE A 89 -14.43 5.35 9.43
CA ILE A 89 -15.79 5.90 9.35
C ILE A 89 -16.81 4.95 8.72
N CYS A 90 -16.35 3.86 8.07
CA CYS A 90 -17.21 2.87 7.44
C CYS A 90 -17.27 1.58 8.26
N ASP A 91 -18.43 0.90 8.24
CA ASP A 91 -18.63 -0.38 8.94
C ASP A 91 -17.98 -1.54 8.20
N LEU A 92 -17.93 -1.45 6.87
CA LEU A 92 -17.35 -2.43 5.96
C LEU A 92 -16.42 -1.76 4.96
N MET A 93 -15.28 -2.38 4.70
CA MET A 93 -14.31 -1.92 3.70
C MET A 93 -14.08 -2.98 2.62
N ILE A 94 -14.16 -2.59 1.37
CA ILE A 94 -13.86 -3.43 0.21
C ILE A 94 -12.67 -2.81 -0.54
N VAL A 95 -11.61 -3.59 -0.69
CA VAL A 95 -10.40 -3.19 -1.44
C VAL A 95 -10.34 -3.98 -2.73
N ILE A 96 -10.51 -3.30 -3.87
CA ILE A 96 -10.53 -3.94 -5.18
C ILE A 96 -9.12 -4.02 -5.75
N GLY A 97 -8.69 -5.21 -6.12
CA GLY A 97 -7.42 -5.42 -6.81
C GLY A 97 -6.87 -6.83 -6.64
N SER A 98 -5.94 -7.17 -7.52
CA SER A 98 -5.34 -8.51 -7.58
C SER A 98 -4.71 -8.92 -6.25
N PHE A 99 -4.93 -10.17 -5.85
CA PHE A 99 -4.28 -10.79 -4.69
C PHE A 99 -2.75 -10.92 -4.84
N THR A 100 -2.22 -10.76 -6.03
CA THR A 100 -0.76 -10.74 -6.28
C THR A 100 -0.18 -9.33 -6.24
N SER A 101 -1.01 -8.27 -6.30
CA SER A 101 -0.59 -6.88 -6.27
C SER A 101 -0.10 -6.47 -4.88
N ALA A 102 1.17 -6.05 -4.78
CA ALA A 102 1.74 -5.54 -3.54
C ALA A 102 0.99 -4.30 -3.03
N ASN A 103 0.55 -3.40 -3.95
CA ASN A 103 -0.22 -2.21 -3.59
C ASN A 103 -1.59 -2.57 -3.00
N SER A 104 -2.36 -3.47 -3.66
CA SER A 104 -3.68 -3.88 -3.18
C SER A 104 -3.61 -4.59 -1.83
N LYS A 105 -2.64 -5.50 -1.66
CA LYS A 105 -2.36 -6.13 -0.35
C LYS A 105 -2.07 -5.11 0.73
N ARG A 106 -1.29 -4.09 0.41
CA ARG A 106 -0.92 -3.03 1.35
C ARG A 106 -2.13 -2.18 1.75
N LEU A 107 -2.97 -1.79 0.79
CA LEU A 107 -4.22 -1.09 1.07
C LEU A 107 -5.12 -1.92 2.00
N THR A 108 -5.27 -3.22 1.73
CA THR A 108 -6.03 -4.14 2.58
C THR A 108 -5.47 -4.21 4.00
N GLN A 109 -4.15 -4.30 4.16
CA GLN A 109 -3.50 -4.29 5.47
C GLN A 109 -3.74 -2.98 6.25
N LEU A 110 -3.67 -1.83 5.56
CA LEU A 110 -3.94 -0.53 6.17
C LEU A 110 -5.40 -0.40 6.63
N SER A 111 -6.33 -0.96 5.86
CA SER A 111 -7.74 -1.02 6.21
C SER A 111 -7.97 -1.94 7.40
N LEU A 112 -7.46 -3.19 7.35
CA LEU A 112 -7.59 -4.18 8.43
C LEU A 112 -7.03 -3.71 9.77
N ALA A 113 -5.98 -2.89 9.75
CA ALA A 113 -5.41 -2.32 10.97
C ALA A 113 -6.37 -1.38 11.72
N ARG A 114 -7.45 -0.91 11.07
CA ARG A 114 -8.44 0.04 11.60
C ARG A 114 -9.85 -0.53 11.63
N ASN A 115 -10.20 -1.32 10.63
CA ASN A 115 -11.51 -1.94 10.47
C ASN A 115 -11.34 -3.44 10.19
N LYS A 116 -11.78 -4.27 11.14
CA LYS A 116 -11.68 -5.73 11.01
C LYS A 116 -12.57 -6.30 9.88
N ASN A 117 -13.64 -5.58 9.51
CA ASN A 117 -14.52 -5.91 8.40
C ASN A 117 -13.95 -5.35 7.08
N SER A 118 -12.72 -5.70 6.76
CA SER A 118 -12.04 -5.27 5.53
C SER A 118 -11.70 -6.47 4.67
N TYR A 119 -12.14 -6.46 3.43
CA TYR A 119 -11.98 -7.58 2.50
C TYR A 119 -11.33 -7.12 1.20
N GLN A 120 -10.42 -7.94 0.68
CA GLN A 120 -9.87 -7.75 -0.66
C GLN A 120 -10.65 -8.59 -1.65
N VAL A 121 -11.02 -8.01 -2.79
CA VAL A 121 -11.73 -8.68 -3.89
C VAL A 121 -11.02 -8.41 -5.22
N MET A 122 -11.06 -9.36 -6.13
CA MET A 122 -10.57 -9.15 -7.51
C MET A 122 -11.67 -8.60 -8.41
N ASP A 123 -12.91 -9.09 -8.21
CA ASP A 123 -14.09 -8.69 -8.97
C ASP A 123 -15.38 -8.84 -8.14
N GLU A 124 -16.52 -8.62 -8.76
CA GLU A 124 -17.85 -8.69 -8.14
C GLU A 124 -18.26 -10.09 -7.65
N ASN A 125 -17.58 -11.16 -8.11
CA ASN A 125 -17.90 -12.55 -7.72
C ASN A 125 -17.31 -12.93 -6.37
N ASP A 126 -16.25 -12.22 -5.94
CA ASP A 126 -15.61 -12.43 -4.65
C ASP A 126 -16.42 -11.84 -3.48
N ILE A 127 -17.52 -11.12 -3.76
CA ILE A 127 -18.33 -10.45 -2.74
C ILE A 127 -19.28 -11.46 -2.09
N ASP A 128 -19.12 -11.65 -0.77
CA ASP A 128 -20.03 -12.43 0.04
C ASP A 128 -21.13 -11.53 0.63
N LYS A 129 -22.39 -11.94 0.44
CA LYS A 129 -23.56 -11.24 0.99
C LYS A 129 -23.57 -11.19 2.52
N ALA A 130 -22.98 -12.17 3.18
CA ALA A 130 -22.91 -12.24 4.64
C ALA A 130 -22.08 -11.08 5.25
N TRP A 131 -21.22 -10.44 4.48
CA TRP A 131 -20.45 -9.29 4.96
C TRP A 131 -21.31 -8.06 5.25
N PHE A 132 -22.51 -8.00 4.67
CA PHE A 132 -23.42 -6.84 4.74
C PHE A 132 -24.45 -6.93 5.88
N ASP A 133 -24.41 -7.98 6.69
CA ASP A 133 -25.31 -8.13 7.82
C ASP A 133 -25.04 -7.06 8.89
N ASN A 134 -26.05 -6.23 9.19
CA ASN A 134 -25.99 -5.11 10.12
C ASN A 134 -24.95 -4.01 9.75
N ILE A 135 -24.68 -3.80 8.47
CA ILE A 135 -23.79 -2.76 7.94
C ILE A 135 -24.64 -1.58 7.46
N GLU A 136 -24.29 -0.37 7.89
CA GLU A 136 -24.94 0.88 7.48
C GLU A 136 -24.08 1.66 6.46
N SER A 137 -22.76 1.44 6.45
CA SER A 137 -21.83 2.15 5.57
C SER A 137 -20.75 1.24 5.00
N VAL A 138 -20.49 1.39 3.69
CA VAL A 138 -19.46 0.66 2.96
C VAL A 138 -18.49 1.61 2.33
N GLY A 139 -17.19 1.44 2.64
CA GLY A 139 -16.09 2.12 1.98
C GLY A 139 -15.49 1.24 0.89
N ILE A 140 -15.27 1.80 -0.30
CA ILE A 140 -14.65 1.10 -1.42
C ILE A 140 -13.36 1.82 -1.81
N SER A 141 -12.28 1.06 -1.95
CA SER A 141 -11.00 1.55 -2.43
C SER A 141 -10.45 0.59 -3.49
N ALA A 142 -9.65 1.10 -4.41
CA ALA A 142 -9.07 0.28 -5.47
C ALA A 142 -7.55 0.49 -5.60
N GLY A 143 -6.86 -0.55 -6.02
CA GLY A 143 -5.46 -0.44 -6.43
C GLY A 143 -5.32 0.45 -7.66
N ALA A 144 -4.24 1.26 -7.75
CA ALA A 144 -4.01 2.22 -8.83
C ALA A 144 -4.00 1.63 -10.26
N SER A 145 -3.86 0.33 -10.40
CA SER A 145 -3.90 -0.38 -11.68
C SER A 145 -5.20 -1.18 -11.90
N THR A 146 -6.21 -1.00 -11.04
CA THR A 146 -7.50 -1.68 -11.18
C THR A 146 -8.31 -1.03 -12.29
N PRO A 147 -8.80 -1.79 -13.29
CA PRO A 147 -9.60 -1.23 -14.38
C PRO A 147 -10.95 -0.68 -13.88
N ASP A 148 -11.40 0.44 -14.45
CA ASP A 148 -12.64 1.11 -14.05
C ASP A 148 -13.89 0.23 -14.20
N ASN A 149 -13.93 -0.63 -15.22
CA ASN A 149 -15.03 -1.58 -15.40
C ASN A 149 -15.15 -2.56 -14.22
N ILE A 150 -14.04 -3.04 -13.66
CA ILE A 150 -14.05 -3.91 -12.48
C ILE A 150 -14.55 -3.12 -11.25
N ILE A 151 -14.08 -1.88 -11.10
CA ILE A 151 -14.52 -1.01 -10.00
C ILE A 151 -16.05 -0.81 -10.07
N ASN A 152 -16.57 -0.44 -11.24
CA ASN A 152 -17.99 -0.21 -11.46
C ASN A 152 -18.82 -1.48 -11.20
N ASN A 153 -18.39 -2.65 -11.67
CA ASN A 153 -19.08 -3.91 -11.43
C ASN A 153 -19.19 -4.23 -9.93
N VAL A 154 -18.11 -4.02 -9.18
CA VAL A 154 -18.09 -4.21 -7.72
C VAL A 154 -19.05 -3.22 -7.04
N ILE A 155 -19.03 -1.95 -7.42
CA ILE A 155 -19.94 -0.94 -6.90
C ILE A 155 -21.39 -1.30 -7.15
N ASP A 156 -21.75 -1.69 -8.37
CA ASP A 156 -23.10 -2.07 -8.75
C ASP A 156 -23.57 -3.34 -7.99
N LYS A 157 -22.68 -4.29 -7.79
CA LYS A 157 -22.95 -5.47 -6.98
C LYS A 157 -23.23 -5.10 -5.53
N VAL A 158 -22.42 -4.24 -4.93
CA VAL A 158 -22.61 -3.75 -3.56
C VAL A 158 -23.94 -3.00 -3.45
N LYS A 159 -24.26 -2.09 -4.39
CA LYS A 159 -25.57 -1.40 -4.45
C LYS A 159 -26.75 -2.37 -4.49
N THR A 160 -26.62 -3.45 -5.25
CA THR A 160 -27.68 -4.46 -5.42
C THR A 160 -27.92 -5.28 -4.14
N ILE A 161 -26.83 -5.57 -3.38
CA ILE A 161 -26.92 -6.40 -2.17
C ILE A 161 -27.40 -5.59 -0.97
N SER A 162 -26.90 -4.36 -0.83
CA SER A 162 -26.96 -3.65 0.45
C SER A 162 -28.15 -2.72 0.60
N ASN A 163 -28.81 -2.26 -0.48
CA ASN A 163 -29.76 -1.10 -0.42
C ASN A 163 -29.22 0.12 0.38
N ILE A 164 -27.91 0.19 0.60
CA ILE A 164 -27.22 1.18 1.44
C ILE A 164 -26.69 2.33 0.58
N ASN A 165 -26.64 3.53 1.13
CA ASN A 165 -25.95 4.66 0.52
C ASN A 165 -24.43 4.42 0.52
N ILE A 166 -23.84 4.17 -0.66
CA ILE A 166 -22.41 4.04 -0.82
C ILE A 166 -21.79 5.44 -0.77
N LYS A 167 -20.84 5.66 0.12
CA LYS A 167 -19.97 6.83 0.07
C LYS A 167 -18.88 6.56 -0.97
N GLU A 168 -19.11 7.06 -2.18
CA GLU A 168 -18.11 7.10 -3.23
C GLU A 168 -17.25 8.36 -3.03
N GLU A 169 -16.00 8.22 -2.66
CA GLU A 169 -15.00 9.22 -2.91
C GLU A 169 -14.19 8.79 -4.13
N ILE A 170 -14.77 9.02 -5.31
CA ILE A 170 -14.02 8.95 -6.57
C ILE A 170 -13.30 10.29 -6.70
N TYR A 171 -12.00 10.29 -6.55
CA TYR A 171 -11.17 11.46 -6.81
C TYR A 171 -10.52 11.32 -8.17
N GLU A 172 -10.86 12.27 -9.07
CA GLU A 172 -10.13 12.53 -10.31
C GLU A 172 -8.70 13.02 -10.04
#